data_25c80dbd1add34b0cc21a3273b2f6f46
#
_entry.id   25c80dbd1add34b0cc21a3273b2f6f46
#
_cell.length_a   1.000
_cell.length_b   1.000
_cell.length_c   1.000
_cell.angle_alpha   90.00
_cell.angle_beta   90.00
_cell.angle_gamma   90.00
#
_symmetry.space_group_name_H-M   'P 1'
#
loop_
_entity.id
_entity.type
_entity.pdbx_description
1 polymer ?
#
loop_
_entity_poly.entity_id
_entity_poly.type
_entity_poly.pdbx_seq_one_letter_code
_entity_poly.pdbx_strand_id
1 'polypeptide(L)'
;MGIVVVGAAVMILALATMGSNSNTSSNGNENPRNANSGIANRNSNANTNTNANVANVSNVNSTESLPASMTDDFSEAKWGTGSFPFGDVWYADDEYHMRSKAKTYLVMYAPSGEYSTGDATVRVTARSVDGTPALTGYGLIVHGEKSKTGALEDYALLIYNGSEPQYEIVKHKAGDQTAVVPWTKSNVIRSGSNPNQLEVRAKGTELTFYVNGQYVDRITDTENFKRGVAGLYTSDTAEVAFDDLEIER
;
A
#
# COMPACT_ATOMS: atom_id res chain seq x y z
N MET A 1 30.34 28.68 1.60
CA MET A 1 29.11 29.49 1.48
C MET A 1 28.01 28.48 1.22
N GLY A 2 27.39 27.99 2.30
CA GLY A 2 26.41 26.90 2.22
C GLY A 2 25.04 27.46 1.87
N ILE A 3 24.43 26.94 0.82
CA ILE A 3 23.04 27.24 0.48
C ILE A 3 22.18 26.29 1.30
N VAL A 4 21.52 26.82 2.33
CA VAL A 4 20.45 26.15 3.03
C VAL A 4 19.19 26.32 2.18
N VAL A 5 18.80 25.29 1.45
CA VAL A 5 17.49 25.25 0.80
C VAL A 5 16.48 24.81 1.85
N VAL A 6 15.82 25.78 2.45
CA VAL A 6 14.60 25.53 3.22
C VAL A 6 13.48 25.33 2.20
N GLY A 7 13.23 24.08 1.84
CA GLY A 7 12.07 23.71 1.05
C GLY A 7 10.82 23.86 1.92
N ALA A 8 10.01 24.87 1.66
CA ALA A 8 8.65 24.89 2.15
C ALA A 8 7.89 23.79 1.39
N ALA A 9 7.75 22.63 2.02
CA ALA A 9 6.89 21.57 1.53
C ALA A 9 5.44 22.05 1.66
N VAL A 10 4.86 22.51 0.56
CA VAL A 10 3.42 22.66 0.47
C VAL A 10 2.85 21.24 0.38
N MET A 11 2.35 20.78 1.51
CA MET A 11 1.65 19.50 1.60
C MET A 11 0.37 19.54 0.84
N ILE A 12 0.27 18.68 -0.14
CA ILE A 12 -0.96 18.39 -0.83
C ILE A 12 -1.09 16.87 -1.00
N LEU A 13 -2.02 16.32 -0.24
CA LEU A 13 -2.29 14.88 -0.12
C LEU A 13 -3.18 14.40 -1.27
N ALA A 14 -2.71 13.48 -2.11
CA ALA A 14 -3.56 12.77 -3.06
C ALA A 14 -4.02 11.43 -2.48
N LEU A 15 -5.32 11.34 -2.25
CA LEU A 15 -5.98 10.12 -1.82
C LEU A 15 -6.71 9.47 -3.01
N ALA A 16 -6.25 8.31 -3.44
CA ALA A 16 -7.07 7.44 -4.28
C ALA A 16 -7.94 6.58 -3.37
N THR A 17 -9.25 6.84 -3.35
CA THR A 17 -10.24 5.94 -2.74
C THR A 17 -10.81 5.04 -3.81
N MET A 18 -10.61 3.73 -3.70
CA MET A 18 -11.40 2.78 -4.46
C MET A 18 -12.82 2.76 -3.91
N GLY A 19 -13.78 3.28 -4.69
CA GLY A 19 -15.19 3.11 -4.43
C GLY A 19 -15.62 1.68 -4.76
N SER A 20 -16.07 0.95 -3.75
CA SER A 20 -16.80 -0.30 -3.97
C SER A 20 -18.07 -0.01 -4.76
N ASN A 21 -18.16 -0.51 -5.97
CA ASN A 21 -19.37 -0.43 -6.79
C ASN A 21 -20.39 -1.46 -6.28
N SER A 22 -21.23 -1.09 -5.33
CA SER A 22 -22.40 -1.88 -4.98
C SER A 22 -23.54 -1.53 -5.93
N ASN A 23 -23.76 -2.38 -6.92
CA ASN A 23 -24.97 -2.36 -7.75
C ASN A 23 -26.17 -2.77 -6.89
N THR A 24 -26.92 -1.82 -6.39
CA THR A 24 -28.28 -2.03 -5.91
C THR A 24 -29.25 -1.80 -7.05
N SER A 25 -29.69 -2.88 -7.67
CA SER A 25 -30.89 -2.87 -8.53
C SER A 25 -32.11 -2.72 -7.64
N SER A 26 -32.68 -1.54 -7.60
CA SER A 26 -34.04 -1.31 -7.08
C SER A 26 -35.04 -1.65 -8.17
N ASN A 27 -35.77 -2.76 -8.02
CA ASN A 27 -37.01 -2.97 -8.75
C ASN A 27 -38.16 -2.79 -7.76
N GLY A 28 -38.80 -1.65 -7.83
CA GLY A 28 -40.06 -1.40 -7.19
C GLY A 28 -41.20 -2.04 -8.01
N ASN A 29 -42.09 -2.73 -7.34
CA ASN A 29 -43.47 -2.81 -7.82
C ASN A 29 -44.44 -2.95 -6.64
N GLU A 30 -45.42 -2.07 -6.63
CA GLU A 30 -46.43 -1.90 -5.61
C GLU A 30 -47.54 -2.95 -5.73
N ASN A 31 -48.05 -3.32 -4.58
CA ASN A 31 -49.34 -3.74 -4.06
C ASN A 31 -50.60 -3.65 -5.00
N PRO A 32 -51.80 -4.24 -4.73
CA PRO A 32 -52.38 -4.56 -3.41
C PRO A 32 -53.37 -5.78 -3.34
N ARG A 33 -53.67 -6.13 -2.06
CA ARG A 33 -54.96 -6.65 -1.51
C ARG A 33 -55.47 -8.06 -1.95
N ASN A 34 -55.74 -8.97 -1.07
CA ASN A 34 -56.93 -9.13 -0.22
C ASN A 34 -57.09 -10.57 0.32
N ALA A 35 -57.46 -10.59 1.58
CA ALA A 35 -58.47 -11.39 2.31
C ALA A 35 -58.47 -12.95 2.27
N ASN A 36 -58.31 -13.46 3.44
CA ASN A 36 -59.28 -14.24 4.27
C ASN A 36 -59.37 -15.76 4.12
N SER A 37 -59.37 -16.36 5.30
CA SER A 37 -60.08 -17.55 5.78
C SER A 37 -59.49 -18.95 5.58
N GLY A 38 -59.40 -19.67 6.67
CA GLY A 38 -59.57 -21.12 6.67
C GLY A 38 -58.80 -21.88 7.74
N ILE A 39 -59.44 -22.07 8.85
CA ILE A 39 -59.08 -22.99 9.96
C ILE A 39 -59.05 -24.44 9.47
N ALA A 40 -58.00 -25.18 9.81
CA ALA A 40 -58.14 -26.61 10.10
C ALA A 40 -56.99 -27.15 10.94
N ASN A 41 -57.32 -27.45 12.13
CA ASN A 41 -56.58 -28.21 13.14
C ASN A 41 -56.55 -29.69 12.76
N ARG A 42 -55.34 -30.32 12.71
CA ARG A 42 -55.24 -31.76 12.89
C ARG A 42 -53.91 -32.12 13.57
N ASN A 43 -54.10 -32.52 14.79
CA ASN A 43 -53.17 -33.22 15.66
C ASN A 43 -52.92 -34.62 15.12
N SER A 44 -51.67 -35.01 14.95
CA SER A 44 -51.29 -36.41 14.97
C SER A 44 -49.85 -36.55 15.48
N ASN A 45 -49.80 -37.13 16.66
CA ASN A 45 -48.64 -37.52 17.43
C ASN A 45 -47.96 -38.73 16.73
N ALA A 46 -46.72 -38.62 16.36
CA ALA A 46 -45.87 -39.75 16.04
C ALA A 46 -44.47 -39.49 16.62
N ASN A 47 -44.23 -40.16 17.71
CA ASN A 47 -42.95 -40.26 18.42
C ASN A 47 -42.04 -41.20 17.61
N THR A 48 -40.97 -40.66 17.00
CA THR A 48 -39.85 -41.47 16.54
C THR A 48 -38.56 -40.84 17.04
N ASN A 49 -38.02 -41.51 18.02
CA ASN A 49 -36.72 -41.21 18.63
C ASN A 49 -35.63 -41.61 17.60
N THR A 50 -35.02 -40.66 16.95
CA THR A 50 -33.78 -40.88 16.20
C THR A 50 -32.71 -39.95 16.79
N ASN A 51 -31.76 -40.57 17.47
CA ASN A 51 -30.53 -39.99 17.92
C ASN A 51 -29.77 -39.44 16.68
N ALA A 52 -29.97 -38.18 16.32
CA ALA A 52 -29.11 -37.50 15.42
C ALA A 52 -27.98 -36.89 16.23
N ASN A 53 -26.78 -37.37 16.05
CA ASN A 53 -25.53 -36.76 16.47
C ASN A 53 -25.60 -35.28 16.01
N VAL A 54 -25.75 -34.38 16.97
CA VAL A 54 -25.45 -32.96 16.76
C VAL A 54 -23.95 -32.88 16.53
N ALA A 55 -23.56 -32.84 15.26
CA ALA A 55 -22.22 -32.48 14.90
C ALA A 55 -21.98 -31.07 15.50
N ASN A 56 -21.06 -31.03 16.44
CA ASN A 56 -20.55 -29.80 17.00
C ASN A 56 -20.05 -28.97 15.81
N VAL A 57 -20.81 -27.99 15.37
CA VAL A 57 -20.31 -26.93 14.49
C VAL A 57 -19.36 -26.13 15.35
N SER A 58 -18.12 -26.56 15.36
CA SER A 58 -17.01 -25.78 15.84
C SER A 58 -17.05 -24.48 15.03
N ASN A 59 -17.39 -23.41 15.70
CA ASN A 59 -17.29 -22.06 15.18
C ASN A 59 -15.79 -21.79 14.97
N VAL A 60 -15.28 -22.20 13.80
CA VAL A 60 -13.91 -21.91 13.38
C VAL A 60 -13.93 -20.42 13.05
N ASN A 61 -13.64 -19.59 14.04
CA ASN A 61 -13.07 -18.28 13.77
C ASN A 61 -11.68 -18.56 13.13
N SER A 62 -11.67 -18.89 11.84
CA SER A 62 -10.46 -18.86 11.07
C SER A 62 -10.11 -17.38 10.92
N THR A 63 -9.30 -16.87 11.83
CA THR A 63 -8.37 -15.81 11.51
C THR A 63 -7.50 -16.39 10.40
N GLU A 64 -7.85 -16.14 9.15
CA GLU A 64 -6.95 -16.47 8.03
C GLU A 64 -5.63 -15.80 8.33
N SER A 65 -4.61 -16.59 8.65
CA SER A 65 -3.25 -16.07 8.78
C SER A 65 -2.81 -15.61 7.39
N LEU A 66 -2.23 -14.43 7.30
CA LEU A 66 -1.62 -13.98 6.06
C LEU A 66 -0.60 -15.01 5.56
N PRO A 67 -0.45 -15.21 4.25
CA PRO A 67 0.56 -16.11 3.70
C PRO A 67 1.96 -15.69 4.14
N ALA A 68 2.87 -16.65 4.29
CA ALA A 68 4.26 -16.38 4.71
C ALA A 68 5.00 -15.50 3.69
N SER A 69 4.63 -15.58 2.42
CA SER A 69 5.15 -14.73 1.35
C SER A 69 4.04 -14.31 0.39
N MET A 70 4.24 -13.17 -0.26
CA MET A 70 3.37 -12.62 -1.28
C MET A 70 4.24 -11.92 -2.32
N THR A 71 3.91 -12.07 -3.60
CA THR A 71 4.58 -11.44 -4.73
C THR A 71 3.57 -10.76 -5.63
N ASP A 72 3.97 -9.65 -6.23
CA ASP A 72 3.21 -8.93 -7.24
C ASP A 72 4.19 -8.43 -8.31
N ASP A 73 4.13 -9.05 -9.47
CA ASP A 73 4.95 -8.71 -10.64
C ASP A 73 4.28 -7.67 -11.55
N PHE A 74 3.21 -7.05 -11.05
CA PHE A 74 2.41 -6.04 -11.74
C PHE A 74 1.89 -6.42 -13.14
N SER A 75 1.99 -7.69 -13.54
CA SER A 75 1.37 -8.20 -14.78
C SER A 75 -0.15 -8.19 -14.73
N GLU A 76 -0.73 -8.19 -13.55
CA GLU A 76 -2.17 -8.07 -13.31
C GLU A 76 -2.52 -6.73 -12.68
N ALA A 77 -3.59 -6.08 -13.17
CA ALA A 77 -4.04 -4.79 -12.67
C ALA A 77 -4.76 -4.91 -11.30
N LYS A 78 -4.00 -5.02 -10.23
CA LYS A 78 -4.49 -5.08 -8.84
C LYS A 78 -4.53 -3.72 -8.17
N TRP A 79 -3.58 -2.84 -8.46
CA TRP A 79 -3.48 -1.50 -7.87
C TRP A 79 -4.33 -0.50 -8.63
N GLY A 80 -4.74 0.57 -7.95
CA GLY A 80 -5.53 1.63 -8.57
C GLY A 80 -4.80 2.33 -9.68
N THR A 81 -5.52 2.71 -10.75
CA THR A 81 -5.00 3.47 -11.89
C THR A 81 -5.81 4.72 -12.14
N GLY A 82 -5.24 5.68 -12.85
CA GLY A 82 -5.92 6.89 -13.29
C GLY A 82 -5.14 8.18 -13.03
N SER A 83 -5.82 9.30 -13.31
CA SER A 83 -5.29 10.65 -13.08
C SER A 83 -5.82 11.19 -11.75
N PHE A 84 -4.90 11.60 -10.89
CA PHE A 84 -5.18 12.17 -9.59
C PHE A 84 -4.76 13.65 -9.52
N PRO A 85 -5.19 14.42 -8.52
CA PRO A 85 -4.77 15.80 -8.37
C PRO A 85 -3.25 16.04 -8.38
N PHE A 86 -2.46 15.02 -7.99
CA PHE A 86 -1.00 15.11 -7.80
C PHE A 86 -0.18 14.30 -8.79
N GLY A 87 -0.81 13.54 -9.67
CA GLY A 87 -0.10 12.73 -10.66
C GLY A 87 -0.98 11.68 -11.31
N ASP A 88 -0.34 10.84 -12.08
CA ASP A 88 -0.96 9.78 -12.86
C ASP A 88 -0.30 8.45 -12.51
N VAL A 89 -1.11 7.37 -12.54
CA VAL A 89 -0.63 6.00 -12.36
C VAL A 89 -1.30 5.07 -13.36
N TRP A 90 -0.54 4.13 -13.91
CA TRP A 90 -1.01 3.20 -14.93
C TRP A 90 -0.16 1.94 -14.96
N TYR A 91 -0.60 0.93 -15.70
CA TYR A 91 0.17 -0.27 -16.04
C TYR A 91 0.70 -0.16 -17.47
N ALA A 92 1.96 -0.49 -17.68
CA ALA A 92 2.56 -0.64 -19.00
C ALA A 92 3.74 -1.62 -18.89
N ASP A 93 3.96 -2.42 -19.93
CA ASP A 93 5.10 -3.35 -20.04
C ASP A 93 5.25 -4.30 -18.84
N ASP A 94 4.13 -4.73 -18.24
CA ASP A 94 4.03 -5.54 -17.02
C ASP A 94 4.65 -4.86 -15.77
N GLU A 95 4.77 -3.53 -15.78
CA GLU A 95 5.25 -2.70 -14.67
C GLU A 95 4.12 -1.74 -14.20
N TYR A 96 4.20 -1.30 -12.95
CA TYR A 96 3.34 -0.24 -12.41
C TYR A 96 4.04 1.10 -12.49
N HIS A 97 3.49 2.00 -13.30
CA HIS A 97 4.05 3.31 -13.57
C HIS A 97 3.40 4.40 -12.74
N MET A 98 4.22 5.30 -12.23
CA MET A 98 3.80 6.48 -11.51
C MET A 98 4.52 7.72 -12.03
N ARG A 99 3.78 8.83 -12.16
CA ARG A 99 4.34 10.14 -12.46
C ARG A 99 3.63 11.20 -11.62
N SER A 100 4.36 11.90 -10.78
CA SER A 100 3.85 13.01 -10.01
C SER A 100 3.83 14.31 -10.83
N LYS A 101 3.05 15.29 -10.39
CA LYS A 101 3.14 16.67 -10.92
C LYS A 101 4.36 17.39 -10.36
N ALA A 102 4.81 18.44 -11.07
CA ALA A 102 5.94 19.24 -10.64
C ALA A 102 5.77 19.78 -9.21
N LYS A 103 6.83 19.69 -8.41
CA LYS A 103 6.88 20.16 -7.01
C LYS A 103 5.87 19.48 -6.07
N THR A 104 5.42 18.28 -6.43
CA THR A 104 4.57 17.45 -5.59
C THR A 104 5.16 16.06 -5.47
N TYR A 105 4.56 15.25 -4.63
CA TYR A 105 4.79 13.80 -4.61
C TYR A 105 3.47 13.05 -4.72
N LEU A 106 3.55 11.79 -5.10
CA LEU A 106 2.42 10.88 -5.23
C LEU A 106 2.73 9.60 -4.45
N VAL A 107 1.79 9.20 -3.60
CA VAL A 107 1.85 7.95 -2.83
C VAL A 107 0.71 7.05 -3.26
N MET A 108 1.03 5.79 -3.53
CA MET A 108 0.05 4.73 -3.76
C MET A 108 0.26 3.65 -2.71
N TYR A 109 -0.77 3.38 -1.89
CA TYR A 109 -0.78 2.24 -0.99
C TYR A 109 -1.38 1.02 -1.68
N ALA A 110 -0.86 -0.14 -1.36
CA ALA A 110 -1.38 -1.40 -1.84
C ALA A 110 -2.86 -1.60 -1.50
N PRO A 111 -3.61 -2.33 -2.34
CA PRO A 111 -5.08 -2.34 -2.31
C PRO A 111 -5.69 -3.15 -1.16
N SER A 112 -4.95 -4.05 -0.54
CA SER A 112 -5.51 -4.99 0.44
C SER A 112 -4.55 -5.34 1.58
N GLY A 113 -5.08 -5.97 2.63
CA GLY A 113 -4.31 -6.44 3.78
C GLY A 113 -3.30 -7.55 3.47
N GLU A 114 -3.39 -8.20 2.31
CA GLU A 114 -2.39 -9.18 1.85
C GLU A 114 -1.01 -8.55 1.70
N TYR A 115 -0.95 -7.25 1.43
CA TYR A 115 0.27 -6.45 1.34
C TYR A 115 0.75 -5.90 2.68
N SER A 116 0.28 -6.46 3.80
CA SER A 116 0.68 -6.01 5.14
C SER A 116 2.18 -6.14 5.37
N THR A 117 2.78 -5.10 5.94
CA THR A 117 4.22 -4.94 6.16
C THR A 117 4.60 -4.91 7.65
N GLY A 118 3.86 -5.59 8.51
CA GLY A 118 4.18 -5.74 9.94
C GLY A 118 5.62 -6.22 10.16
N ASP A 119 5.82 -7.30 10.90
CA ASP A 119 7.14 -7.96 10.94
C ASP A 119 7.38 -8.68 9.61
N ALA A 120 7.98 -7.99 8.63
CA ALA A 120 8.16 -8.50 7.27
C ALA A 120 9.42 -7.91 6.61
N THR A 121 9.94 -8.63 5.62
CA THR A 121 10.87 -8.08 4.63
C THR A 121 10.09 -7.72 3.38
N VAL A 122 10.20 -6.48 2.96
CA VAL A 122 9.51 -5.93 1.78
C VAL A 122 10.54 -5.49 0.76
N ARG A 123 10.39 -5.93 -0.49
CA ARG A 123 11.27 -5.57 -1.61
C ARG A 123 10.45 -5.07 -2.79
N VAL A 124 11.02 -4.18 -3.56
CA VAL A 124 10.49 -3.75 -4.86
C VAL A 124 11.64 -3.36 -5.77
N THR A 125 11.54 -3.67 -7.04
CA THR A 125 12.41 -3.13 -8.09
C THR A 125 11.83 -1.82 -8.60
N ALA A 126 12.64 -0.77 -8.69
CA ALA A 126 12.20 0.54 -9.16
C ALA A 126 13.23 1.21 -10.06
N ARG A 127 12.76 1.91 -11.10
CA ARG A 127 13.62 2.66 -12.02
C ARG A 127 12.95 3.93 -12.53
N SER A 128 13.73 4.95 -12.83
CA SER A 128 13.28 6.04 -13.69
C SER A 128 13.25 5.53 -15.14
N VAL A 129 12.15 5.71 -15.84
CA VAL A 129 11.95 5.11 -17.18
C VAL A 129 12.90 5.69 -18.22
N ASP A 130 13.07 7.00 -18.23
CA ASP A 130 13.94 7.72 -19.15
C ASP A 130 15.28 8.17 -18.53
N GLY A 131 15.53 7.79 -17.27
CA GLY A 131 16.72 8.18 -16.53
C GLY A 131 16.66 9.58 -15.92
N THR A 132 15.56 10.32 -16.09
CA THR A 132 15.34 11.62 -15.44
C THR A 132 15.25 11.41 -13.93
N PRO A 133 16.08 12.08 -13.11
CA PRO A 133 16.00 11.94 -11.68
C PRO A 133 14.70 12.52 -11.11
N ALA A 134 14.03 11.79 -10.24
CA ALA A 134 12.98 12.35 -9.39
C ALA A 134 13.64 13.22 -8.33
N LEU A 135 13.41 14.54 -8.36
CA LEU A 135 14.21 15.50 -7.58
C LEU A 135 14.12 15.32 -6.06
N THR A 136 12.98 14.86 -5.56
CA THR A 136 12.80 14.52 -4.15
C THR A 136 12.60 13.01 -3.95
N GLY A 137 13.11 12.22 -4.90
CA GLY A 137 13.22 10.77 -4.81
C GLY A 137 11.98 10.01 -5.27
N TYR A 138 12.19 8.70 -5.35
CA TYR A 138 11.14 7.68 -5.51
C TYR A 138 11.49 6.49 -4.63
N GLY A 139 10.50 5.67 -4.27
CA GLY A 139 10.84 4.59 -3.38
C GLY A 139 9.72 3.72 -2.85
N LEU A 140 10.08 2.97 -1.82
CA LEU A 140 9.28 1.95 -1.17
C LEU A 140 8.76 2.46 0.18
N ILE A 141 7.47 2.28 0.40
CA ILE A 141 6.78 2.57 1.66
C ILE A 141 6.50 1.27 2.41
N VAL A 142 6.65 1.32 3.74
CA VAL A 142 6.21 0.28 4.67
C VAL A 142 5.32 0.89 5.76
N HIS A 143 4.47 0.04 6.36
CA HIS A 143 3.51 0.43 7.39
C HIS A 143 2.51 1.50 6.91
N GLY A 144 2.21 1.52 5.60
CA GLY A 144 1.33 2.50 4.98
C GLY A 144 -0.11 2.37 5.49
N GLU A 145 -0.59 3.39 6.17
CA GLU A 145 -1.95 3.50 6.67
C GLU A 145 -2.47 4.93 6.51
N LYS A 146 -3.77 5.08 6.48
CA LYS A 146 -4.42 6.38 6.53
C LYS A 146 -4.97 6.61 7.93
N SER A 147 -4.64 7.74 8.52
CA SER A 147 -5.25 8.18 9.77
C SER A 147 -6.76 8.36 9.61
N LYS A 148 -7.46 8.56 10.72
CA LYS A 148 -8.92 8.84 10.70
C LYS A 148 -9.28 10.09 9.91
N THR A 149 -8.34 11.02 9.73
CA THR A 149 -8.51 12.23 8.92
C THR A 149 -8.10 12.04 7.45
N GLY A 150 -7.64 10.83 7.09
CA GLY A 150 -7.16 10.51 5.76
C GLY A 150 -5.70 10.90 5.48
N ALA A 151 -4.99 11.42 6.47
CA ALA A 151 -3.58 11.75 6.34
C ALA A 151 -2.71 10.48 6.26
N LEU A 152 -1.59 10.56 5.54
CA LEU A 152 -0.64 9.45 5.44
C LEU A 152 0.06 9.22 6.78
N GLU A 153 0.26 7.94 7.11
CA GLU A 153 1.05 7.46 8.23
C GLU A 153 1.90 6.29 7.73
N ASP A 154 3.22 6.47 7.64
CA ASP A 154 4.14 5.47 7.10
C ASP A 154 5.61 5.83 7.32
N TYR A 155 6.50 4.92 6.91
CA TYR A 155 7.91 5.17 6.63
C TYR A 155 8.22 4.85 5.17
N ALA A 156 9.09 5.66 4.55
CA ALA A 156 9.53 5.45 3.17
C ALA A 156 11.06 5.48 3.05
N LEU A 157 11.60 4.51 2.30
CA LEU A 157 12.95 4.56 1.75
C LEU A 157 12.87 5.21 0.37
N LEU A 158 13.45 6.39 0.24
CA LEU A 158 13.51 7.14 -1.01
C LEU A 158 14.93 7.13 -1.57
N ILE A 159 15.06 7.03 -2.89
CA ILE A 159 16.33 7.17 -3.58
C ILE A 159 16.27 8.27 -4.64
N TYR A 160 17.38 8.98 -4.78
CA TYR A 160 17.68 9.91 -5.86
C TYR A 160 18.73 9.27 -6.78
N ASN A 161 18.38 9.07 -8.05
CA ASN A 161 19.20 8.33 -9.04
C ASN A 161 19.99 9.25 -10.00
N GLY A 162 20.25 10.49 -9.59
CA GLY A 162 21.01 11.45 -10.40
C GLY A 162 22.53 11.16 -10.40
N SER A 163 23.32 12.16 -10.80
CA SER A 163 24.80 12.03 -10.90
C SER A 163 25.50 11.84 -9.57
N GLU A 164 24.92 12.26 -8.48
CA GLU A 164 25.36 11.97 -7.11
C GLU A 164 24.22 11.23 -6.37
N PRO A 165 24.15 9.90 -6.51
CA PRO A 165 23.06 9.13 -5.93
C PRO A 165 23.00 9.24 -4.42
N GLN A 166 21.78 9.34 -3.89
CA GLN A 166 21.51 9.51 -2.46
C GLN A 166 20.27 8.72 -2.06
N TYR A 167 20.18 8.38 -0.78
CA TYR A 167 18.93 7.91 -0.15
C TYR A 167 18.50 8.86 0.95
N GLU A 168 17.21 8.83 1.25
CA GLU A 168 16.59 9.49 2.39
C GLU A 168 15.58 8.52 3.02
N ILE A 169 15.44 8.57 4.33
CA ILE A 169 14.36 7.87 5.01
C ILE A 169 13.43 8.92 5.58
N VAL A 170 12.19 8.90 5.14
CA VAL A 170 11.16 9.83 5.62
C VAL A 170 10.07 9.09 6.37
N LYS A 171 9.36 9.83 7.21
CA LYS A 171 8.07 9.41 7.75
C LYS A 171 6.99 10.41 7.33
N HIS A 172 5.79 9.89 7.09
CA HIS A 172 4.59 10.70 7.00
C HIS A 172 3.79 10.56 8.31
N LYS A 173 3.37 11.68 8.87
CA LYS A 173 2.50 11.71 10.06
C LYS A 173 1.62 12.94 10.05
N ALA A 174 0.32 12.73 10.24
CA ALA A 174 -0.68 13.80 10.28
C ALA A 174 -0.66 14.73 9.06
N GLY A 175 -0.20 14.21 7.92
CA GLY A 175 -0.07 14.95 6.68
C GLY A 175 1.30 15.61 6.48
N ASP A 176 2.24 15.55 7.43
CA ASP A 176 3.61 16.08 7.31
C ASP A 176 4.60 15.00 6.86
N GLN A 177 5.48 15.34 5.92
CA GLN A 177 6.66 14.53 5.60
C GLN A 177 7.86 15.07 6.37
N THR A 178 8.53 14.19 7.12
CA THR A 178 9.71 14.54 7.92
C THR A 178 10.85 13.59 7.62
N ALA A 179 12.03 14.13 7.32
CA ALA A 179 13.24 13.32 7.18
C ALA A 179 13.64 12.73 8.54
N VAL A 180 13.72 11.40 8.63
CA VAL A 180 14.27 10.66 9.77
C VAL A 180 15.77 10.45 9.57
N VAL A 181 16.17 10.11 8.34
CA VAL A 181 17.56 10.13 7.88
C VAL A 181 17.61 11.07 6.68
N PRO A 182 18.35 12.18 6.75
CA PRO A 182 18.41 13.15 5.66
C PRO A 182 19.16 12.58 4.46
N TRP A 183 19.03 13.21 3.30
CA TRP A 183 19.72 12.85 2.06
C TRP A 183 21.18 12.51 2.29
N THR A 184 21.52 11.25 2.07
CA THR A 184 22.84 10.66 2.34
C THR A 184 23.38 10.04 1.05
N LYS A 185 24.59 10.43 0.64
CA LYS A 185 25.25 9.87 -0.55
C LYS A 185 25.48 8.38 -0.39
N SER A 186 25.21 7.65 -1.48
CA SER A 186 25.40 6.21 -1.51
C SER A 186 25.81 5.74 -2.91
N ASN A 187 26.93 5.03 -2.98
CA ASN A 187 27.44 4.45 -4.21
C ASN A 187 26.79 3.09 -4.57
N VAL A 188 25.91 2.58 -3.71
CA VAL A 188 25.16 1.34 -3.98
C VAL A 188 23.95 1.59 -4.89
N ILE A 189 23.53 2.85 -5.03
CA ILE A 189 22.41 3.26 -5.87
C ILE A 189 22.93 3.42 -7.31
N ARG A 190 22.25 2.79 -8.25
CA ARG A 190 22.54 2.89 -9.67
C ARG A 190 21.86 4.13 -10.25
N SER A 191 22.63 4.93 -11.00
CA SER A 191 22.13 6.18 -11.60
C SER A 191 21.35 5.94 -12.90
N GLY A 192 20.60 6.95 -13.30
CA GLY A 192 19.85 7.00 -14.56
C GLY A 192 18.67 6.02 -14.57
N SER A 193 18.49 5.32 -15.69
CA SER A 193 17.39 4.37 -15.87
C SER A 193 17.69 2.95 -15.34
N ASN A 194 18.84 2.75 -14.71
CA ASN A 194 19.18 1.44 -14.17
C ASN A 194 18.24 1.08 -13.00
N PRO A 195 17.68 -0.15 -12.97
CA PRO A 195 16.81 -0.56 -11.89
C PRO A 195 17.58 -0.68 -10.57
N ASN A 196 16.92 -0.27 -9.50
CA ASN A 196 17.38 -0.43 -8.13
C ASN A 196 16.36 -1.30 -7.36
N GLN A 197 16.85 -2.31 -6.65
CA GLN A 197 16.05 -3.05 -5.70
C GLN A 197 16.09 -2.32 -4.35
N LEU A 198 14.93 -1.93 -3.86
CA LEU A 198 14.75 -1.33 -2.55
C LEU A 198 14.22 -2.38 -1.59
N GLU A 199 14.79 -2.47 -0.39
CA GLU A 199 14.36 -3.45 0.61
C GLU A 199 14.27 -2.80 1.99
N VAL A 200 13.19 -3.10 2.70
CA VAL A 200 12.99 -2.73 4.11
C VAL A 200 12.67 -3.99 4.90
N ARG A 201 13.43 -4.23 5.96
CA ARG A 201 13.17 -5.29 6.94
C ARG A 201 12.61 -4.67 8.21
N ALA A 202 11.36 -4.98 8.50
CA ALA A 202 10.68 -4.56 9.71
C ALA A 202 10.67 -5.70 10.73
N LYS A 203 11.11 -5.43 11.97
CA LYS A 203 11.03 -6.38 13.08
C LYS A 203 10.79 -5.64 14.39
N GLY A 204 9.61 -5.82 14.96
CA GLY A 204 9.19 -5.07 16.14
C GLY A 204 9.14 -3.56 15.86
N THR A 205 10.04 -2.82 16.47
CA THR A 205 10.20 -1.37 16.24
C THR A 205 11.43 -1.04 15.39
N GLU A 206 12.18 -2.01 14.94
CA GLU A 206 13.36 -1.79 14.11
C GLU A 206 13.00 -1.87 12.63
N LEU A 207 13.40 -0.86 11.86
CA LEU A 207 13.36 -0.84 10.40
C LEU A 207 14.79 -0.75 9.87
N THR A 208 15.20 -1.74 9.06
CA THR A 208 16.52 -1.80 8.44
C THR A 208 16.38 -1.70 6.93
N PHE A 209 17.17 -0.84 6.31
CA PHE A 209 17.05 -0.46 4.92
C PHE A 209 18.23 -0.95 4.07
N TYR A 210 17.93 -1.44 2.87
CA TYR A 210 18.90 -1.94 1.91
C TYR A 210 18.58 -1.40 0.53
N VAL A 211 19.62 -1.20 -0.27
CA VAL A 211 19.50 -0.91 -1.70
C VAL A 211 20.45 -1.85 -2.45
N ASN A 212 19.93 -2.54 -3.47
CA ASN A 212 20.67 -3.53 -4.26
C ASN A 212 21.36 -4.61 -3.39
N GLY A 213 20.66 -5.05 -2.33
CA GLY A 213 21.15 -6.05 -1.38
C GLY A 213 22.19 -5.55 -0.38
N GLN A 214 22.56 -4.27 -0.42
CA GLN A 214 23.54 -3.68 0.49
C GLN A 214 22.84 -2.82 1.56
N TYR A 215 23.24 -3.01 2.82
CA TYR A 215 22.77 -2.20 3.95
C TYR A 215 23.07 -0.72 3.72
N VAL A 216 22.10 0.14 3.97
CA VAL A 216 22.25 1.59 3.91
C VAL A 216 22.01 2.27 5.26
N ASP A 217 20.95 1.89 5.98
CA ASP A 217 20.66 2.51 7.28
C ASP A 217 19.70 1.66 8.13
N ARG A 218 19.46 2.13 9.35
CA ARG A 218 18.51 1.55 10.31
C ARG A 218 17.90 2.63 11.19
N ILE A 219 16.61 2.55 11.43
CA ILE A 219 15.89 3.43 12.35
C ILE A 219 15.08 2.65 13.36
N THR A 220 14.61 3.35 14.40
CA THR A 220 13.60 2.83 15.32
C THR A 220 12.27 3.53 15.04
N ASP A 221 11.22 2.75 14.85
CA ASP A 221 9.85 3.26 14.76
C ASP A 221 9.42 3.86 16.10
N THR A 222 9.44 5.17 16.19
CA THR A 222 9.02 5.95 17.37
C THR A 222 7.54 6.30 17.33
N GLU A 223 6.87 6.12 16.18
CA GLU A 223 5.47 6.44 15.97
C GLU A 223 4.54 5.26 16.26
N ASN A 224 5.11 4.05 16.35
CA ASN A 224 4.39 2.80 16.54
C ASN A 224 3.49 2.43 15.35
N PHE A 225 3.95 2.71 14.13
CA PHE A 225 3.27 2.33 12.87
C PHE A 225 3.45 0.84 12.54
N LYS A 226 3.28 -0.03 13.52
CA LYS A 226 3.57 -1.48 13.43
C LYS A 226 2.71 -2.25 12.43
N ARG A 227 1.76 -1.58 11.80
CA ARG A 227 0.79 -2.20 10.88
C ARG A 227 0.61 -1.28 9.68
N GLY A 228 0.03 -1.82 8.66
CA GLY A 228 -0.21 -1.13 7.42
C GLY A 228 0.29 -1.95 6.24
N VAL A 229 0.19 -1.40 5.07
CA VAL A 229 0.51 -2.10 3.83
C VAL A 229 1.77 -1.52 3.17
N ALA A 230 2.30 -2.23 2.18
CA ALA A 230 3.31 -1.69 1.29
C ALA A 230 2.74 -0.52 0.49
N GLY A 231 3.62 0.37 0.05
CA GLY A 231 3.26 1.47 -0.83
C GLY A 231 4.43 1.91 -1.69
N LEU A 232 4.11 2.69 -2.69
CA LEU A 232 5.04 3.23 -3.67
C LEU A 232 5.00 4.75 -3.64
N TYR A 233 6.15 5.37 -3.84
CA TYR A 233 6.33 6.81 -3.79
C TYR A 233 7.05 7.30 -5.04
N THR A 234 6.59 8.40 -5.63
CA THR A 234 7.34 9.15 -6.64
C THR A 234 7.16 10.65 -6.44
N SER A 235 8.08 11.43 -6.94
CA SER A 235 8.05 12.89 -6.85
C SER A 235 8.41 13.55 -8.16
N ASP A 236 8.00 14.82 -8.28
CA ASP A 236 8.23 15.61 -9.47
C ASP A 236 7.69 14.94 -10.75
N THR A 237 8.22 15.32 -11.92
CA THR A 237 7.70 14.88 -13.23
C THR A 237 8.40 13.64 -13.78
N ALA A 238 9.34 13.05 -13.04
CA ALA A 238 9.98 11.81 -13.47
C ALA A 238 8.96 10.68 -13.52
N GLU A 239 8.98 9.92 -14.60
CA GLU A 239 8.25 8.67 -14.70
C GLU A 239 9.06 7.57 -14.02
N VAL A 240 8.44 6.91 -13.05
CA VAL A 240 9.04 5.80 -12.32
C VAL A 240 8.20 4.55 -12.54
N ALA A 241 8.87 3.48 -12.91
CA ALA A 241 8.29 2.14 -13.03
C ALA A 241 8.70 1.29 -11.83
N PHE A 242 7.75 0.50 -11.35
CA PHE A 242 7.92 -0.44 -10.23
C PHE A 242 7.56 -1.85 -10.69
N ASP A 243 8.34 -2.83 -10.21
CA ASP A 243 8.18 -4.23 -10.53
C ASP A 243 8.63 -5.12 -9.35
N ASP A 244 8.30 -6.41 -9.40
CA ASP A 244 8.75 -7.44 -8.45
C ASP A 244 8.55 -7.05 -6.97
N LEU A 245 7.35 -6.59 -6.60
CA LEU A 245 7.04 -6.37 -5.18
C LEU A 245 6.94 -7.71 -4.47
N GLU A 246 7.76 -7.89 -3.44
CA GLU A 246 7.81 -9.09 -2.61
C GLU A 246 7.66 -8.74 -1.13
N ILE A 247 6.86 -9.54 -0.41
CA ILE A 247 6.69 -9.43 1.05
C ILE A 247 6.89 -10.81 1.67
N GLU A 248 7.91 -10.96 2.50
CA GLU A 248 8.22 -12.15 3.30
C GLU A 248 7.95 -11.87 4.79
N ARG A 249 7.17 -12.73 5.48
CA ARG A 249 6.75 -12.58 6.90
C ARG A 249 7.31 -13.67 7.77
#